data_bd0843d9e317ac18a8b31bc47653c083
#
_entry.id   bd0843d9e317ac18a8b31bc47653c083
#
_cell.length_a   1.000
_cell.length_b   1.000
_cell.length_c   1.000
_cell.angle_alpha   90.00
_cell.angle_beta   90.00
_cell.angle_gamma   90.00
#
_symmetry.space_group_name_H-M   'P 1'
#
loop_
_entity.id
_entity.type
_entity.pdbx_description
1 polymer ?
#
loop_
_entity_poly.entity_id
_entity_poly.type
_entity_poly.pdbx_seq_one_letter_code
_entity_poly.pdbx_strand_id
1 'polypeptide(L)'
;MEVNEHSQEVVKKLNEKYDVFIVSSAMEFPNSLPEKLEWLGEHFPFLHWKQFVFCGNKKVVHGDYMIDDLPHNLETFNGEKLLFTAPHNMQFNHFQRMNNWKEVGEKFL
;
A
#
# COMPACT_ATOMS: atom_id res chain seq x y z
N MET A 1 7.16 13.65 4.96
CA MET A 1 7.11 12.31 4.36
C MET A 1 7.22 12.44 2.84
N GLU A 2 8.17 11.77 2.25
CA GLU A 2 8.41 11.85 0.82
C GLU A 2 7.60 10.80 0.05
N VAL A 3 7.30 11.13 -1.21
CA VAL A 3 6.63 10.21 -2.13
C VAL A 3 7.68 9.32 -2.78
N ASN A 4 7.43 8.02 -2.80
CA ASN A 4 8.33 7.09 -3.48
C ASN A 4 8.35 7.34 -4.98
N GLU A 5 9.51 7.14 -5.60
CA GLU A 5 9.68 7.33 -7.03
C GLU A 5 8.70 6.47 -7.82
N HIS A 6 8.07 7.05 -8.83
CA HIS A 6 7.07 6.42 -9.70
C HIS A 6 5.75 6.03 -9.02
N SER A 7 5.60 6.21 -7.69
CA SER A 7 4.40 5.76 -6.99
C SER A 7 3.14 6.46 -7.49
N GLN A 8 3.20 7.77 -7.70
CA GLN A 8 2.03 8.54 -8.12
C GLN A 8 1.52 8.10 -9.48
N GLU A 9 2.41 7.96 -10.46
CA GLU A 9 2.01 7.56 -11.82
C GLU A 9 1.53 6.11 -11.89
N VAL A 10 2.19 5.21 -11.17
CA VAL A 10 1.81 3.79 -11.16
C VAL A 10 0.47 3.60 -10.45
N VAL A 11 0.27 4.21 -9.28
CA VAL A 11 -1.00 4.11 -8.55
C VAL A 11 -2.14 4.71 -9.37
N LYS A 12 -1.90 5.82 -10.07
CA LYS A 12 -2.92 6.43 -10.93
C LYS A 12 -3.37 5.46 -12.03
N LYS A 13 -2.42 4.81 -12.69
CA LYS A 13 -2.73 3.82 -13.73
C LYS A 13 -3.41 2.57 -13.16
N LEU A 14 -2.98 2.13 -11.99
CA LEU A 14 -3.63 1.01 -11.31
C LEU A 14 -5.09 1.35 -10.98
N ASN A 15 -5.34 2.57 -10.55
CA ASN A 15 -6.68 3.03 -10.20
C ASN A 15 -7.63 3.03 -11.40
N GLU A 16 -7.09 3.17 -12.60
CA GLU A 16 -7.89 3.10 -13.84
C GLU A 16 -8.26 1.66 -14.21
N LYS A 17 -7.47 0.69 -13.75
CA LYS A 17 -7.59 -0.72 -14.15
C LYS A 17 -8.13 -1.62 -13.04
N TYR A 18 -7.90 -1.27 -11.78
CA TYR A 18 -8.26 -2.07 -10.60
C TYR A 18 -9.01 -1.22 -9.59
N ASP A 19 -9.66 -1.87 -8.64
CA ASP A 19 -10.21 -1.21 -7.45
C ASP A 19 -9.07 -1.06 -6.44
N VAL A 20 -8.46 0.11 -6.40
CA VAL A 20 -7.31 0.40 -5.55
C VAL A 20 -7.76 0.94 -4.20
N PHE A 21 -7.21 0.40 -3.12
CA PHE A 21 -7.44 0.87 -1.76
C PHE A 21 -6.10 1.15 -1.07
N ILE A 22 -6.04 2.26 -0.37
CA ILE A 22 -4.90 2.59 0.48
C ILE A 22 -5.26 2.18 1.90
N VAL A 23 -4.50 1.24 2.45
CA VAL A 23 -4.75 0.69 3.78
C VAL A 23 -3.62 1.10 4.70
N SER A 24 -3.95 1.70 5.82
CA SER A 24 -2.97 2.17 6.80
C SER A 24 -3.38 1.77 8.21
N SER A 25 -2.41 1.36 9.02
CA SER A 25 -2.61 1.11 10.45
C SER A 25 -2.43 2.37 11.29
N ALA A 26 -2.71 3.53 10.71
CA ALA A 26 -2.56 4.82 11.39
C ALA A 26 -3.40 4.96 12.67
N MET A 27 -4.37 4.05 12.88
CA MET A 27 -5.14 4.01 14.13
C MET A 27 -4.28 3.75 15.36
N GLU A 28 -3.10 3.15 15.20
CA GLU A 28 -2.13 3.01 16.31
C GLU A 28 -1.66 4.37 16.85
N PHE A 29 -1.67 5.37 15.96
CA PHE A 29 -1.23 6.72 16.28
C PHE A 29 -2.30 7.72 15.83
N PRO A 30 -3.39 7.86 16.62
CA PRO A 30 -4.55 8.66 16.20
C PRO A 30 -4.23 10.09 15.79
N ASN A 31 -3.19 10.67 16.39
CA ASN A 31 -2.79 12.05 16.07
C ASN A 31 -2.19 12.18 14.65
N SER A 32 -1.82 11.06 14.03
CA SER A 32 -1.28 11.08 12.67
C SER A 32 -2.36 10.98 11.58
N LEU A 33 -3.62 10.70 11.94
CA LEU A 33 -4.70 10.54 10.97
C LEU A 33 -4.94 11.77 10.12
N PRO A 34 -5.05 12.98 10.68
CA PRO A 34 -5.24 14.18 9.84
C PRO A 34 -4.08 14.43 8.90
N GLU A 35 -2.85 14.23 9.38
CA GLU A 35 -1.66 14.42 8.56
C GLU A 35 -1.61 13.43 7.41
N LYS A 36 -1.94 12.16 7.69
CA LYS A 36 -1.96 11.10 6.70
C LYS A 36 -3.00 11.39 5.62
N LEU A 37 -4.18 11.80 6.01
CA LEU A 37 -5.27 12.13 5.10
C LEU A 37 -4.91 13.32 4.22
N GLU A 38 -4.32 14.35 4.81
CA GLU A 38 -3.86 15.53 4.09
C GLU A 38 -2.77 15.17 3.08
N TRP A 39 -1.81 14.36 3.48
CA TRP A 39 -0.73 13.89 2.62
C TRP A 39 -1.26 13.12 1.42
N LEU A 40 -2.23 12.22 1.64
CA LEU A 40 -2.87 11.47 0.56
C LEU A 40 -3.61 12.38 -0.41
N GLY A 41 -4.33 13.38 0.10
CA GLY A 41 -5.03 14.34 -0.75
C GLY A 41 -4.08 15.18 -1.59
N GLU A 42 -2.92 15.52 -1.04
CA GLU A 42 -1.91 16.32 -1.72
C GLU A 42 -1.18 15.53 -2.81
N HIS A 43 -0.77 14.31 -2.52
CA HIS A 43 0.08 13.51 -3.41
C HIS A 43 -0.68 12.55 -4.31
N PHE A 44 -1.88 12.13 -3.90
CA PHE A 44 -2.72 11.21 -4.67
C PHE A 44 -4.13 11.79 -4.84
N PRO A 45 -4.27 12.98 -5.45
CA PRO A 45 -5.57 13.66 -5.53
C PRO A 45 -6.58 12.94 -6.43
N PHE A 46 -6.15 11.98 -7.24
CA PHE A 46 -7.02 11.20 -8.10
C PHE A 46 -7.75 10.08 -7.33
N LEU A 47 -7.37 9.80 -6.08
CA LEU A 47 -8.04 8.80 -5.25
C LEU A 47 -9.20 9.45 -4.48
N HIS A 48 -10.29 8.70 -4.36
CA HIS A 48 -11.46 9.12 -3.60
C HIS A 48 -11.31 8.71 -2.13
N TRP A 49 -11.90 9.48 -1.21
CA TRP A 49 -11.80 9.16 0.23
C TRP A 49 -12.34 7.77 0.58
N LYS A 50 -13.28 7.23 -0.21
CA LYS A 50 -13.81 5.87 -0.02
C LYS A 50 -12.77 4.79 -0.29
N GLN A 51 -11.64 5.15 -0.90
CA GLN A 51 -10.53 4.25 -1.17
C GLN A 51 -9.51 4.22 -0.03
N PHE A 52 -9.73 5.01 1.03
CA PHE A 52 -8.84 5.08 2.17
C PHE A 52 -9.39 4.23 3.31
N VAL A 53 -8.59 3.29 3.81
CA VAL A 53 -8.95 2.40 4.91
C VAL A 53 -7.94 2.60 6.03
N PHE A 54 -8.37 3.23 7.13
CA PHE A 54 -7.54 3.37 8.32
C PHE A 54 -8.04 2.38 9.35
N CYS A 55 -7.21 1.41 9.72
CA CYS A 55 -7.60 0.33 10.63
C CYS A 55 -6.50 0.05 11.65
N GLY A 56 -6.85 -0.62 12.73
CA GLY A 56 -5.89 -1.01 13.74
C GLY A 56 -5.12 -2.26 13.35
N ASN A 57 -5.81 -3.25 12.84
CA ASN A 57 -5.21 -4.53 12.44
C ASN A 57 -5.60 -4.86 11.01
N LYS A 58 -4.61 -4.95 10.14
CA LYS A 58 -4.84 -5.19 8.71
C LYS A 58 -5.37 -6.59 8.39
N LYS A 59 -5.45 -7.50 9.35
CA LYS A 59 -6.01 -8.84 9.11
C LYS A 59 -7.49 -8.81 8.71
N VAL A 60 -8.19 -7.70 8.98
CA VAL A 60 -9.59 -7.53 8.56
C VAL A 60 -9.73 -7.19 7.08
N VAL A 61 -8.62 -6.89 6.40
CA VAL A 61 -8.60 -6.50 4.99
C VAL A 61 -8.58 -7.73 4.10
N HIS A 62 -9.46 -7.78 3.12
CA HIS A 62 -9.55 -8.86 2.14
C HIS A 62 -9.52 -8.28 0.74
N GLY A 63 -8.95 -9.01 -0.20
CA GLY A 63 -8.87 -8.58 -1.59
C GLY A 63 -8.11 -9.58 -2.44
N ASP A 64 -7.83 -9.22 -3.67
CA ASP A 64 -7.10 -10.08 -4.60
C ASP A 64 -5.58 -9.97 -4.41
N TYR A 65 -5.10 -8.76 -4.15
CA TYR A 65 -3.66 -8.47 -4.00
C TYR A 65 -3.43 -7.53 -2.84
N MET A 66 -2.34 -7.74 -2.11
CA MET A 66 -1.87 -6.78 -1.10
C MET A 66 -0.38 -6.53 -1.32
N ILE A 67 -0.02 -5.25 -1.36
CA ILE A 67 1.38 -4.81 -1.40
C ILE A 67 1.66 -4.10 -0.07
N ASP A 68 2.61 -4.63 0.68
CA ASP A 68 2.96 -4.08 2.00
C ASP A 68 4.44 -4.31 2.26
N ASP A 69 5.03 -3.48 3.08
CA ASP A 69 6.43 -3.61 3.49
C ASP A 69 6.61 -4.35 4.80
N LEU A 70 5.53 -4.67 5.51
CA LEU A 70 5.55 -5.42 6.76
C LEU A 70 5.09 -6.86 6.53
N PRO A 71 6.00 -7.85 6.67
CA PRO A 71 5.64 -9.25 6.41
C PRO A 71 4.45 -9.76 7.23
N HIS A 72 4.31 -9.34 8.48
CA HIS A 72 3.21 -9.83 9.32
C HIS A 72 1.83 -9.39 8.82
N ASN A 73 1.74 -8.27 8.10
CA ASN A 73 0.48 -7.84 7.50
C ASN A 73 0.09 -8.74 6.32
N LEU A 74 1.10 -9.26 5.62
CA LEU A 74 0.86 -10.16 4.48
C LEU A 74 0.47 -11.56 4.93
N GLU A 75 0.97 -12.02 6.08
CA GLU A 75 0.71 -13.38 6.58
C GLU A 75 -0.78 -13.68 6.76
N THR A 76 -1.56 -12.68 7.11
CA THR A 76 -3.01 -12.83 7.37
C THR A 76 -3.87 -12.48 6.16
N PHE A 77 -3.27 -12.02 5.07
CA PHE A 77 -4.02 -11.65 3.87
C PHE A 77 -4.46 -12.89 3.10
N ASN A 78 -5.69 -12.86 2.57
CA ASN A 78 -6.29 -14.01 1.89
C ASN A 78 -5.95 -14.12 0.41
N GLY A 79 -5.42 -13.07 -0.22
CA GLY A 79 -5.08 -13.04 -1.64
C GLY A 79 -3.60 -13.17 -1.92
N GLU A 80 -3.16 -12.73 -3.10
CA GLU A 80 -1.76 -12.73 -3.48
C GLU A 80 -0.99 -11.68 -2.68
N LYS A 81 0.15 -12.08 -2.14
CA LYS A 81 0.95 -11.29 -1.21
C LYS A 81 2.22 -10.80 -1.89
N LEU A 82 2.45 -9.49 -1.85
CA LEU A 82 3.60 -8.87 -2.46
C LEU A 82 4.33 -8.02 -1.42
N LEU A 83 5.59 -8.37 -1.15
CA LEU A 83 6.40 -7.65 -0.17
C LEU A 83 7.14 -6.51 -0.86
N PHE A 84 6.81 -5.30 -0.48
CA PHE A 84 7.51 -4.12 -0.99
C PHE A 84 8.84 -3.95 -0.26
N THR A 85 9.94 -3.90 -1.00
CA THR A 85 11.29 -3.86 -0.42
C THR A 85 11.52 -2.59 0.40
N ALA A 86 11.99 -2.78 1.63
CA ALA A 86 12.36 -1.72 2.55
C ALA A 86 13.54 -2.20 3.41
N PRO A 87 14.31 -1.28 4.03
CA PRO A 87 15.48 -1.67 4.81
C PRO A 87 15.20 -2.70 5.91
N HIS A 88 14.02 -2.63 6.52
CA HIS A 88 13.66 -3.51 7.64
C HIS A 88 13.20 -4.91 7.21
N ASN A 89 13.04 -5.17 5.91
CA ASN A 89 12.55 -6.47 5.44
C ASN A 89 13.48 -7.18 4.46
N MET A 90 14.73 -6.73 4.35
CA MET A 90 15.67 -7.27 3.37
C MET A 90 15.98 -8.76 3.56
N GLN A 91 15.91 -9.27 4.79
CA GLN A 91 16.21 -10.67 5.10
C GLN A 91 15.02 -11.61 4.87
N PHE A 92 13.81 -11.07 4.68
CA PHE A 92 12.63 -11.90 4.43
C PHE A 92 12.56 -12.31 2.96
N ASN A 93 12.34 -13.59 2.70
CA ASN A 93 12.28 -14.12 1.34
C ASN A 93 11.13 -15.11 1.11
N HIS A 94 10.10 -15.08 1.97
CA HIS A 94 8.92 -15.95 1.85
C HIS A 94 7.90 -15.46 0.83
N PHE A 95 7.93 -14.17 0.51
CA PHE A 95 6.91 -13.54 -0.33
C PHE A 95 7.49 -13.10 -1.65
N GLN A 96 6.64 -13.01 -2.68
CA GLN A 96 7.03 -12.37 -3.93
C GLN A 96 7.39 -10.92 -3.63
N ARG A 97 8.53 -10.47 -4.15
CA ARG A 97 9.08 -9.17 -3.81
C ARG A 97 8.88 -8.16 -4.93
N MET A 98 8.46 -6.95 -4.54
CA MET A 98 8.44 -5.77 -5.41
C MET A 98 9.48 -4.79 -4.88
N ASN A 99 10.56 -4.57 -5.62
CA ASN A 99 11.66 -3.73 -5.15
C ASN A 99 11.38 -2.23 -5.26
N ASN A 100 10.49 -1.86 -6.17
CA ASN A 100 10.13 -0.47 -6.40
C ASN A 100 8.79 -0.39 -7.14
N TRP A 101 8.28 0.82 -7.31
CA TRP A 101 7.00 1.03 -7.97
C TRP A 101 7.05 0.72 -9.47
N LYS A 102 8.23 0.82 -10.09
CA LYS A 102 8.39 0.42 -11.49
C LYS A 102 8.09 -1.06 -11.67
N GLU A 103 8.58 -1.91 -10.76
CA GLU A 103 8.31 -3.35 -10.80
C GLU A 103 6.82 -3.64 -10.56
N VAL A 104 6.17 -2.87 -9.68
CA VAL A 104 4.72 -2.99 -9.48
C VAL A 104 3.98 -2.71 -10.79
N GLY A 105 4.37 -1.65 -11.49
CA GLY A 105 3.79 -1.32 -12.79
C GLY A 105 4.02 -2.42 -13.82
N GLU A 106 5.20 -3.00 -13.87
CA GLU A 106 5.52 -4.09 -14.81
C GLU A 106 4.67 -5.33 -14.56
N LYS A 107 4.35 -5.63 -13.30
CA LYS A 107 3.53 -6.80 -12.96
C LYS A 107 2.07 -6.59 -13.30
N PHE A 108 1.51 -5.43 -13.00
CA PHE A 108 0.06 -5.20 -13.06
C PHE A 108 -0.41 -4.45 -14.30
N LEU A 109 0.47 -3.76 -14.96
CA LEU A 109 0.18 -2.95 -16.15
C LEU A 109 0.82 -3.55 -17.39
#